data_f681e16b7493528c6d4eea046b4c8a67
#
_entry.id   f681e16b7493528c6d4eea046b4c8a67
#
_cell.length_a   1.000
_cell.length_b   1.000
_cell.length_c   1.000
_cell.angle_alpha   90.00
_cell.angle_beta   90.00
_cell.angle_gamma   90.00
#
_symmetry.space_group_name_H-M   'P 1'
#
loop_
_entity.id
_entity.type
_entity.pdbx_description
1 polymer ?
#
loop_
_entity_poly.entity_id
_entity_poly.type
_entity_poly.pdbx_seq_one_letter_code
_entity_poly.pdbx_strand_id
1 'polypeptide(L)'
;MKVKVKHYSHGRARWLVRMLGLPFRLFPQDFAGWADDTITRLGVHSTTHIDAPWHYGPTDAEGRKLPTIEQMPLDLMFGAGVVLDMSHKRDGEEIEVADLQGSLAATGATLARGTIALIRTGRDRYQGQADYWKRGTGVGPSATEWLIDQGVKVMGIDQWGWDLPFHHQIRRSRAENRNDLFWSGHLVGRRKPYWHIEQLRGLELLPAHGFDVGVFPLRLQNASAAPARVVAFFYD
;
A
#
# COMPACT_ATOMS: atom_id res chain seq x y z
N MET A 1 -3.67 5.86 11.99
CA MET A 1 -2.96 5.55 13.27
C MET A 1 -1.63 6.28 13.25
N LYS A 2 -1.18 6.92 14.36
CA LYS A 2 0.09 7.67 14.36
C LYS A 2 1.25 6.72 14.66
N VAL A 3 2.30 6.72 13.85
CA VAL A 3 3.58 6.07 14.15
C VAL A 3 4.22 6.81 15.34
N LYS A 4 4.75 6.07 16.30
CA LYS A 4 5.48 6.62 17.44
C LYS A 4 6.94 6.22 17.38
N VAL A 5 7.82 7.20 17.40
CA VAL A 5 9.27 7.03 17.44
C VAL A 5 9.77 7.60 18.77
N LYS A 6 10.63 6.85 19.44
CA LYS A 6 11.37 7.28 20.61
C LYS A 6 12.81 7.58 20.18
N HIS A 7 13.18 8.85 20.30
CA HIS A 7 14.49 9.35 19.92
C HIS A 7 15.47 9.27 21.10
N TYR A 8 16.68 8.82 20.82
CA TYR A 8 17.78 8.82 21.78
C TYR A 8 18.91 9.72 21.26
N SER A 9 19.29 10.69 22.09
CA SER A 9 20.29 11.69 21.73
C SER A 9 21.71 11.13 21.69
N HIS A 10 22.59 11.79 20.95
CA HIS A 10 24.02 11.51 20.91
C HIS A 10 24.66 11.47 22.31
N GLY A 11 24.27 12.38 23.19
CA GLY A 11 24.78 12.44 24.56
C GLY A 11 24.50 11.17 25.36
N ARG A 12 23.34 10.51 25.12
CA ARG A 12 23.03 9.22 25.75
C ARG A 12 24.01 8.14 25.33
N ALA A 13 24.35 8.08 24.05
CA ALA A 13 25.33 7.10 23.55
C ALA A 13 26.72 7.35 24.14
N ARG A 14 27.16 8.62 24.29
CA ARG A 14 28.41 8.96 24.98
C ARG A 14 28.44 8.41 26.41
N TRP A 15 27.36 8.58 27.17
CA TRP A 15 27.23 8.03 28.51
C TRP A 15 27.28 6.51 28.53
N LEU A 16 26.60 5.86 27.57
CA LEU A 16 26.63 4.41 27.43
C LEU A 16 28.08 3.89 27.22
N VAL A 17 28.83 4.51 26.31
CA VAL A 17 30.23 4.17 26.05
C VAL A 17 31.09 4.36 27.30
N ARG A 18 30.84 5.43 28.08
CA ARG A 18 31.52 5.65 29.36
C ARG A 18 31.21 4.56 30.37
N MET A 19 29.95 4.10 30.45
CA MET A 19 29.54 3.00 31.33
C MET A 19 30.15 1.66 30.89
N LEU A 20 30.38 1.46 29.60
CA LEU A 20 31.09 0.28 29.06
C LEU A 20 32.60 0.30 29.36
N GLY A 21 33.12 1.32 30.05
CA GLY A 21 34.47 1.37 30.58
C GLY A 21 35.43 2.31 29.85
N LEU A 22 35.04 2.94 28.73
CA LEU A 22 35.91 3.90 28.06
C LEU A 22 35.82 5.28 28.76
N PRO A 23 36.92 5.78 29.38
CA PRO A 23 36.88 7.11 30.03
C PRO A 23 36.79 8.22 28.99
N PHE A 24 36.13 9.34 29.32
CA PHE A 24 35.92 10.46 28.40
C PHE A 24 37.20 11.01 27.77
N ARG A 25 38.34 10.98 28.49
CA ARG A 25 39.65 11.43 27.98
C ARG A 25 40.17 10.61 26.79
N LEU A 26 39.64 9.39 26.59
CA LEU A 26 39.96 8.48 25.47
C LEU A 26 38.95 8.52 24.34
N PHE A 27 37.91 9.38 24.45
CA PHE A 27 36.99 9.56 23.34
C PHE A 27 37.70 10.30 22.21
N PRO A 28 37.42 9.95 20.94
CA PRO A 28 37.88 10.75 19.81
C PRO A 28 37.40 12.18 19.97
N GLN A 29 38.22 13.15 19.50
CA GLN A 29 37.94 14.58 19.68
C GLN A 29 36.54 14.99 19.22
N ASP A 30 36.09 14.43 18.09
CA ASP A 30 34.81 14.77 17.48
C ASP A 30 33.68 13.78 17.81
N PHE A 31 33.90 12.88 18.76
CA PHE A 31 32.90 11.88 19.13
C PHE A 31 31.79 12.50 19.98
N ALA A 32 30.73 12.90 19.33
CA ALA A 32 29.49 13.37 19.99
C ALA A 32 28.60 12.23 20.54
N GLY A 33 28.90 10.99 20.18
CA GLY A 33 28.03 9.83 20.33
C GLY A 33 27.26 9.57 19.03
N TRP A 34 26.34 8.61 19.06
CA TRP A 34 25.42 8.34 17.94
C TRP A 34 23.98 8.60 18.38
N ALA A 35 23.13 8.95 17.41
CA ALA A 35 21.69 8.94 17.61
C ALA A 35 21.18 7.51 17.46
N ASP A 36 20.16 7.15 18.24
CA ASP A 36 19.47 5.88 18.13
C ASP A 36 17.97 6.10 18.28
N ASP A 37 17.19 5.47 17.44
CA ASP A 37 15.76 5.66 17.42
C ASP A 37 15.04 4.31 17.47
N THR A 38 13.96 4.25 18.24
CA THR A 38 13.12 3.05 18.33
C THR A 38 11.71 3.36 17.90
N ILE A 39 11.18 2.62 16.93
CA ILE A 39 9.76 2.67 16.61
C ILE A 39 9.00 1.90 17.69
N THR A 40 8.32 2.62 18.56
CA THR A 40 7.58 2.03 19.68
C THR A 40 6.15 1.62 19.33
N ARG A 41 5.62 2.17 18.22
CA ARG A 41 4.31 1.83 17.70
C ARG A 41 4.28 2.07 16.19
N LEU A 42 4.02 1.00 15.45
CA LEU A 42 3.82 1.02 14.00
C LEU A 42 2.69 0.05 13.66
N GLY A 43 1.54 0.57 13.19
CA GLY A 43 0.53 -0.28 12.59
C GLY A 43 0.98 -0.66 11.18
N VAL A 44 0.90 -1.92 10.82
CA VAL A 44 1.37 -2.41 9.49
C VAL A 44 0.58 -1.83 8.32
N HIS A 45 -0.66 -1.39 8.56
CA HIS A 45 -1.52 -0.66 7.62
C HIS A 45 -1.46 0.87 7.81
N SER A 46 -0.34 1.40 8.31
CA SER A 46 -0.14 2.84 8.50
C SER A 46 0.66 3.43 7.36
N THR A 47 0.27 4.64 6.91
CA THR A 47 0.93 5.34 5.79
C THR A 47 0.86 4.54 4.49
N THR A 48 1.72 4.82 3.50
CA THR A 48 1.84 3.97 2.32
C THR A 48 2.33 2.59 2.74
N HIS A 49 1.57 1.56 2.43
CA HIS A 49 1.84 0.17 2.78
C HIS A 49 1.37 -0.76 1.67
N ILE A 50 1.81 -2.00 1.72
CA ILE A 50 1.31 -3.06 0.85
C ILE A 50 0.68 -4.17 1.69
N ASP A 51 -0.49 -4.61 1.28
CA ASP A 51 -1.23 -5.69 1.90
C ASP A 51 -0.85 -7.03 1.28
N ALA A 52 -0.63 -8.01 2.16
CA ALA A 52 -0.44 -9.38 1.78
C ALA A 52 -1.78 -10.12 1.63
N PRO A 53 -1.87 -11.17 0.82
CA PRO A 53 -3.09 -11.98 0.70
C PRO A 53 -3.64 -12.47 2.04
N TRP A 54 -2.79 -12.68 3.06
CA TRP A 54 -3.20 -13.04 4.41
C TRP A 54 -4.11 -11.99 5.07
N HIS A 55 -4.05 -10.74 4.63
CA HIS A 55 -4.97 -9.69 5.08
C HIS A 55 -6.42 -9.98 4.67
N TYR A 56 -6.63 -10.58 3.52
CA TYR A 56 -7.96 -10.83 2.96
C TYR A 56 -8.65 -12.06 3.57
N GLY A 57 -7.90 -12.87 4.30
CA GLY A 57 -8.39 -14.04 5.02
C GLY A 57 -7.27 -15.01 5.40
N PRO A 58 -7.54 -15.95 6.32
CA PRO A 58 -6.53 -16.90 6.77
C PRO A 58 -6.19 -17.94 5.70
N THR A 59 -7.15 -18.23 4.81
CA THR A 59 -7.01 -19.27 3.77
C THR A 59 -7.63 -18.82 2.47
N ASP A 60 -7.15 -19.40 1.37
CA ASP A 60 -7.80 -19.34 0.07
C ASP A 60 -9.11 -20.18 0.03
N ALA A 61 -9.71 -20.28 -1.15
CA ALA A 61 -10.95 -21.04 -1.35
C ALA A 61 -10.77 -22.56 -1.16
N GLU A 62 -9.55 -23.08 -1.33
CA GLU A 62 -9.18 -24.48 -1.15
C GLU A 62 -8.68 -24.80 0.27
N GLY A 63 -8.71 -23.82 1.20
CA GLY A 63 -8.28 -24.01 2.58
C GLY A 63 -6.77 -23.91 2.80
N ARG A 64 -5.98 -23.55 1.79
CA ARG A 64 -4.52 -23.36 1.92
C ARG A 64 -4.24 -21.98 2.56
N LYS A 65 -3.27 -21.94 3.46
CA LYS A 65 -2.87 -20.69 4.11
C LYS A 65 -2.44 -19.64 3.08
N LEU A 66 -3.01 -18.45 3.16
CA LEU A 66 -2.61 -17.33 2.33
C LEU A 66 -1.25 -16.76 2.77
N PRO A 67 -0.43 -16.25 1.83
CA PRO A 67 0.91 -15.75 2.15
C PRO A 67 0.85 -14.45 2.96
N THR A 68 1.81 -14.33 3.90
CA THR A 68 2.10 -13.14 4.69
C THR A 68 3.13 -12.25 3.98
N ILE A 69 3.36 -11.03 4.47
CA ILE A 69 4.11 -10.01 3.74
C ILE A 69 5.57 -10.40 3.43
N GLU A 70 6.23 -11.10 4.34
CA GLU A 70 7.60 -11.56 4.12
C GLU A 70 7.73 -12.65 3.04
N GLN A 71 6.60 -13.21 2.64
CA GLN A 71 6.50 -14.24 1.60
C GLN A 71 6.21 -13.64 0.21
N MET A 72 6.13 -12.31 0.09
CA MET A 72 5.96 -11.65 -1.20
C MET A 72 7.13 -12.02 -2.13
N PRO A 73 6.87 -12.57 -3.33
CA PRO A 73 7.91 -12.89 -4.29
C PRO A 73 8.67 -11.64 -4.74
N LEU A 74 10.01 -11.74 -4.83
CA LEU A 74 10.86 -10.60 -5.20
C LEU A 74 10.61 -10.09 -6.62
N ASP A 75 10.25 -10.98 -7.53
CA ASP A 75 9.92 -10.67 -8.93
C ASP A 75 8.62 -9.86 -9.07
N LEU A 76 7.79 -9.82 -8.03
CA LEU A 76 6.61 -8.96 -7.98
C LEU A 76 6.89 -7.56 -7.41
N MET A 77 8.07 -7.35 -6.80
CA MET A 77 8.40 -6.07 -6.16
C MET A 77 8.88 -5.00 -7.16
N PHE A 78 9.05 -5.36 -8.42
CA PHE A 78 9.51 -4.46 -9.47
C PHE A 78 8.86 -4.81 -10.81
N GLY A 79 8.39 -3.79 -11.55
CA GLY A 79 7.77 -4.01 -12.85
C GLY A 79 7.31 -2.72 -13.52
N ALA A 80 6.88 -2.85 -14.76
CA ALA A 80 6.36 -1.72 -15.55
C ALA A 80 5.16 -1.07 -14.87
N GLY A 81 5.20 0.24 -14.69
CA GLY A 81 4.15 1.05 -14.10
C GLY A 81 3.09 1.49 -15.10
N VAL A 82 1.82 1.39 -14.72
CA VAL A 82 0.69 1.96 -15.46
C VAL A 82 -0.21 2.72 -14.48
N VAL A 83 -0.46 4.00 -14.76
CA VAL A 83 -1.42 4.82 -14.01
C VAL A 83 -2.78 4.78 -14.69
N LEU A 84 -3.80 4.40 -13.94
CA LEU A 84 -5.20 4.38 -14.34
C LEU A 84 -5.91 5.55 -13.66
N ASP A 85 -6.25 6.59 -14.41
CA ASP A 85 -6.83 7.82 -13.84
C ASP A 85 -8.33 7.68 -13.60
N MET A 86 -8.70 7.64 -12.32
CA MET A 86 -10.05 7.60 -11.78
C MET A 86 -10.40 8.87 -10.99
N SER A 87 -9.66 9.96 -11.19
CA SER A 87 -9.85 11.21 -10.44
C SER A 87 -11.21 11.89 -10.70
N HIS A 88 -11.87 11.54 -11.79
CA HIS A 88 -13.21 11.99 -12.14
C HIS A 88 -14.32 11.32 -11.31
N LYS A 89 -14.06 10.16 -10.68
CA LYS A 89 -15.03 9.45 -9.84
C LYS A 89 -15.28 10.21 -8.54
N ARG A 90 -16.50 10.22 -8.07
CA ARG A 90 -16.91 10.86 -6.80
C ARG A 90 -16.73 9.91 -5.62
N ASP A 91 -16.68 10.46 -4.41
CA ASP A 91 -16.68 9.66 -3.19
C ASP A 91 -17.94 8.78 -3.14
N GLY A 92 -17.75 7.49 -2.85
CA GLY A 92 -18.80 6.48 -2.80
C GLY A 92 -19.18 5.86 -4.15
N GLU A 93 -18.56 6.25 -5.25
CA GLU A 93 -18.70 5.58 -6.54
C GLU A 93 -17.72 4.42 -6.65
N GLU A 94 -18.20 3.32 -7.22
CA GLU A 94 -17.37 2.14 -7.49
C GLU A 94 -16.63 2.29 -8.83
N ILE A 95 -15.38 1.89 -8.88
CA ILE A 95 -14.59 1.78 -10.09
C ILE A 95 -14.91 0.42 -10.71
N GLU A 96 -15.42 0.44 -11.93
CA GLU A 96 -15.83 -0.72 -12.68
C GLU A 96 -14.82 -1.06 -13.79
N VAL A 97 -14.97 -2.23 -14.41
CA VAL A 97 -14.11 -2.67 -15.53
C VAL A 97 -14.11 -1.64 -16.67
N ALA A 98 -15.28 -1.08 -17.00
CA ALA A 98 -15.41 -0.10 -18.07
C ALA A 98 -14.59 1.18 -17.80
N ASP A 99 -14.49 1.61 -16.54
CA ASP A 99 -13.67 2.78 -16.15
C ASP A 99 -12.18 2.50 -16.40
N LEU A 100 -11.70 1.30 -16.02
CA LEU A 100 -10.30 0.89 -16.23
C LEU A 100 -9.97 0.78 -17.72
N GLN A 101 -10.85 0.16 -18.49
CA GLN A 101 -10.71 0.03 -19.94
C GLN A 101 -10.71 1.40 -20.64
N GLY A 102 -11.60 2.30 -20.19
CA GLY A 102 -11.65 3.68 -20.68
C GLY A 102 -10.34 4.44 -20.45
N SER A 103 -9.76 4.30 -19.25
CA SER A 103 -8.47 4.91 -18.92
C SER A 103 -7.32 4.37 -19.77
N LEU A 104 -7.27 3.05 -19.99
CA LEU A 104 -6.27 2.44 -20.89
C LEU A 104 -6.42 2.94 -22.32
N ALA A 105 -7.65 2.96 -22.85
CA ALA A 105 -7.92 3.41 -24.20
C ALA A 105 -7.53 4.89 -24.41
N ALA A 106 -7.78 5.74 -23.41
CA ALA A 106 -7.45 7.17 -23.47
C ALA A 106 -5.93 7.44 -23.49
N THR A 107 -5.12 6.54 -22.93
CA THR A 107 -3.67 6.74 -22.77
C THR A 107 -2.81 5.87 -23.70
N GLY A 108 -3.41 4.86 -24.35
CA GLY A 108 -2.70 3.85 -25.11
C GLY A 108 -1.87 2.89 -24.26
N ALA A 109 -2.02 2.95 -22.91
CA ALA A 109 -1.34 2.04 -22.01
C ALA A 109 -1.92 0.62 -22.11
N THR A 110 -1.08 -0.37 -21.84
CA THR A 110 -1.47 -1.78 -21.85
C THR A 110 -1.07 -2.47 -20.54
N LEU A 111 -1.86 -3.45 -20.13
CA LEU A 111 -1.53 -4.30 -19.00
C LEU A 111 -0.94 -5.62 -19.50
N ALA A 112 0.04 -6.14 -18.78
CA ALA A 112 0.70 -7.41 -19.06
C ALA A 112 1.10 -8.08 -17.74
N ARG A 113 1.55 -9.31 -17.82
CA ARG A 113 2.13 -9.99 -16.67
C ARG A 113 3.32 -9.21 -16.11
N GLY A 114 3.30 -8.92 -14.80
CA GLY A 114 4.34 -8.13 -14.13
C GLY A 114 4.09 -6.63 -14.14
N THR A 115 3.03 -6.13 -14.80
CA THR A 115 2.62 -4.73 -14.68
C THR A 115 2.19 -4.46 -13.24
N ILE A 116 2.61 -3.31 -12.70
CA ILE A 116 2.12 -2.73 -11.45
C ILE A 116 1.12 -1.62 -11.81
N ALA A 117 -0.16 -1.89 -11.57
CA ALA A 117 -1.24 -0.95 -11.88
C ALA A 117 -1.48 0.02 -10.72
N LEU A 118 -1.43 1.32 -10.98
CA LEU A 118 -1.59 2.38 -9.99
C LEU A 118 -2.87 3.16 -10.28
N ILE A 119 -3.85 3.08 -9.39
CA ILE A 119 -5.14 3.75 -9.52
C ILE A 119 -5.05 5.12 -8.87
N ARG A 120 -5.13 6.16 -9.71
CA ARG A 120 -5.12 7.55 -9.28
C ARG A 120 -6.54 8.02 -9.04
N THR A 121 -6.88 8.30 -7.79
CA THR A 121 -8.18 8.87 -7.41
C THR A 121 -8.06 10.35 -6.99
N GLY A 122 -6.85 10.82 -6.70
CA GLY A 122 -6.56 12.16 -6.18
C GLY A 122 -7.03 12.36 -4.74
N ARG A 123 -7.25 11.27 -3.97
CA ARG A 123 -7.67 11.35 -2.56
C ARG A 123 -6.50 11.46 -1.58
N ASP A 124 -5.29 11.26 -2.04
CA ASP A 124 -4.07 11.51 -1.26
C ASP A 124 -4.00 12.94 -0.69
N ARG A 125 -4.62 13.92 -1.36
CA ARG A 125 -4.77 15.30 -0.87
C ARG A 125 -5.48 15.42 0.48
N TYR A 126 -6.26 14.41 0.87
CA TYR A 126 -6.95 14.38 2.17
C TYR A 126 -6.13 13.67 3.25
N GLN A 127 -4.97 13.13 2.93
CA GLN A 127 -4.12 12.42 3.87
C GLN A 127 -3.69 13.34 5.03
N GLY A 128 -3.88 12.85 6.26
CA GLY A 128 -3.68 13.65 7.47
C GLY A 128 -4.93 14.35 7.99
N GLN A 129 -6.00 14.46 7.21
CA GLN A 129 -7.29 14.97 7.67
C GLN A 129 -8.05 13.90 8.47
N ALA A 130 -8.87 14.35 9.42
CA ALA A 130 -9.60 13.44 10.33
C ALA A 130 -10.63 12.56 9.61
N ASP A 131 -11.15 13.01 8.47
CA ASP A 131 -12.16 12.33 7.67
C ASP A 131 -11.57 11.60 6.43
N TYR A 132 -10.25 11.52 6.29
CA TYR A 132 -9.58 10.86 5.16
C TYR A 132 -10.11 9.45 4.90
N TRP A 133 -10.34 8.67 5.95
CA TRP A 133 -10.88 7.31 5.87
C TRP A 133 -12.33 7.21 5.38
N LYS A 134 -13.02 8.36 5.29
CA LYS A 134 -14.39 8.49 4.74
C LYS A 134 -14.40 8.92 3.28
N ARG A 135 -13.26 9.39 2.75
CA ARG A 135 -13.12 9.86 1.38
C ARG A 135 -12.66 8.71 0.50
N GLY A 136 -13.29 8.57 -0.64
CA GLY A 136 -12.80 7.65 -1.64
C GLY A 136 -13.87 6.99 -2.47
N THR A 137 -13.37 6.41 -3.54
CA THR A 137 -14.04 5.45 -4.43
C THR A 137 -13.75 4.05 -3.90
N GLY A 138 -14.21 3.01 -4.59
CA GLY A 138 -13.80 1.64 -4.33
C GLY A 138 -13.51 0.92 -5.62
N VAL A 139 -12.50 0.08 -5.65
CA VAL A 139 -12.30 -0.82 -6.78
C VAL A 139 -13.22 -2.02 -6.59
N GLY A 140 -14.23 -2.12 -7.45
CA GLY A 140 -15.21 -3.19 -7.38
C GLY A 140 -14.59 -4.59 -7.55
N PRO A 141 -15.29 -5.64 -7.09
CA PRO A 141 -14.77 -7.01 -7.17
C PRO A 141 -14.50 -7.44 -8.61
N SER A 142 -15.37 -7.09 -9.56
CA SER A 142 -15.18 -7.40 -10.99
C SER A 142 -13.99 -6.66 -11.58
N ALA A 143 -13.76 -5.39 -11.19
CA ALA A 143 -12.62 -4.60 -11.64
C ALA A 143 -11.31 -5.15 -11.04
N THR A 144 -11.30 -5.53 -9.77
CA THR A 144 -10.16 -6.18 -9.12
C THR A 144 -9.82 -7.51 -9.81
N GLU A 145 -10.82 -8.35 -10.05
CA GLU A 145 -10.66 -9.64 -10.72
C GLU A 145 -10.16 -9.46 -12.16
N TRP A 146 -10.71 -8.49 -12.87
CA TRP A 146 -10.29 -8.18 -14.24
C TRP A 146 -8.80 -7.77 -14.29
N LEU A 147 -8.33 -6.90 -13.39
CA LEU A 147 -6.90 -6.54 -13.31
C LEU A 147 -6.01 -7.79 -13.12
N ILE A 148 -6.42 -8.70 -12.24
CA ILE A 148 -5.68 -9.94 -12.01
C ILE A 148 -5.64 -10.81 -13.27
N ASP A 149 -6.75 -10.88 -14.01
CA ASP A 149 -6.86 -11.64 -15.26
C ASP A 149 -6.05 -11.05 -16.40
N GLN A 150 -5.78 -9.72 -16.37
CA GLN A 150 -4.80 -9.08 -17.26
C GLN A 150 -3.33 -9.37 -16.86
N GLY A 151 -3.09 -10.17 -15.82
CA GLY A 151 -1.73 -10.52 -15.37
C GLY A 151 -1.17 -9.62 -14.28
N VAL A 152 -1.92 -8.63 -13.82
CA VAL A 152 -1.52 -7.74 -12.73
C VAL A 152 -1.59 -8.51 -11.40
N LYS A 153 -0.47 -8.57 -10.68
CA LYS A 153 -0.38 -9.20 -9.35
C LYS A 153 -0.11 -8.21 -8.24
N VAL A 154 0.40 -7.03 -8.59
CA VAL A 154 0.59 -5.91 -7.68
C VAL A 154 -0.17 -4.71 -8.23
N MET A 155 -1.00 -4.12 -7.41
CA MET A 155 -1.78 -2.93 -7.77
C MET A 155 -1.77 -1.93 -6.62
N GLY A 156 -2.01 -0.67 -6.89
CA GLY A 156 -1.95 0.36 -5.87
C GLY A 156 -2.99 1.45 -6.06
N ILE A 157 -3.32 2.16 -4.97
CA ILE A 157 -4.29 3.24 -4.97
C ILE A 157 -3.83 4.38 -4.04
N ASP A 158 -4.17 5.61 -4.40
CA ASP A 158 -3.81 6.83 -3.66
C ASP A 158 -4.86 7.29 -2.63
N GLN A 159 -5.61 6.34 -2.08
CA GLN A 159 -6.61 6.60 -1.04
C GLN A 159 -6.44 5.68 0.16
N TRP A 160 -7.30 5.83 1.18
CA TRP A 160 -7.17 5.13 2.46
C TRP A 160 -7.38 3.62 2.39
N GLY A 161 -8.17 3.12 1.46
CA GLY A 161 -8.50 1.70 1.30
C GLY A 161 -8.79 1.34 -0.15
N TRP A 162 -8.77 0.04 -0.46
CA TRP A 162 -9.03 -0.51 -1.79
C TRP A 162 -10.53 -0.49 -2.14
N ASP A 163 -11.36 -0.98 -1.24
CA ASP A 163 -12.82 -0.95 -1.39
C ASP A 163 -13.39 0.44 -1.10
N LEU A 164 -14.68 0.60 -1.35
CA LEU A 164 -15.43 1.76 -0.89
C LEU A 164 -15.20 2.02 0.61
N PRO A 165 -15.21 3.27 1.07
CA PRO A 165 -15.17 3.56 2.51
C PRO A 165 -16.25 2.78 3.28
N PHE A 166 -15.92 2.27 4.45
CA PHE A 166 -16.77 1.35 5.23
C PHE A 166 -18.21 1.80 5.41
N HIS A 167 -18.45 3.11 5.61
CA HIS A 167 -19.81 3.62 5.78
C HIS A 167 -20.66 3.51 4.50
N HIS A 168 -20.05 3.56 3.31
CA HIS A 168 -20.73 3.30 2.05
C HIS A 168 -21.04 1.81 1.90
N GLN A 169 -20.08 0.94 2.18
CA GLN A 169 -20.25 -0.51 2.12
C GLN A 169 -21.36 -0.96 3.07
N ILE A 170 -21.34 -0.52 4.33
CA ILE A 170 -22.32 -0.89 5.36
C ILE A 170 -23.72 -0.40 4.95
N ARG A 171 -23.84 0.85 4.49
CA ARG A 171 -25.13 1.40 4.03
C ARG A 171 -25.69 0.59 2.87
N ARG A 172 -24.86 0.28 1.87
CA ARG A 172 -25.25 -0.48 0.69
C ARG A 172 -25.66 -1.91 1.05
N SER A 173 -24.86 -2.62 1.84
CA SER A 173 -25.18 -3.98 2.30
C SER A 173 -26.49 -4.06 3.05
N ARG A 174 -26.79 -3.05 3.90
CA ARG A 174 -28.07 -2.99 4.62
C ARG A 174 -29.24 -2.66 3.71
N ALA A 175 -29.07 -1.70 2.79
CA ALA A 175 -30.15 -1.26 1.89
C ALA A 175 -30.56 -2.38 0.91
N GLU A 176 -29.58 -3.14 0.41
CA GLU A 176 -29.81 -4.21 -0.56
C GLU A 176 -30.00 -5.59 0.11
N ASN A 177 -29.85 -5.68 1.44
CA ASN A 177 -29.88 -6.93 2.22
C ASN A 177 -28.95 -8.00 1.63
N ARG A 178 -27.70 -7.60 1.29
CA ARG A 178 -26.68 -8.44 0.64
C ARG A 178 -25.43 -8.53 1.48
N ASN A 179 -24.87 -9.72 1.62
CA ASN A 179 -23.66 -10.01 2.38
C ASN A 179 -22.37 -10.01 1.55
N ASP A 180 -22.48 -9.96 0.23
CA ASP A 180 -21.37 -9.98 -0.73
C ASP A 180 -20.87 -8.59 -1.13
N LEU A 181 -21.45 -7.52 -0.58
CA LEU A 181 -21.10 -6.14 -0.87
C LEU A 181 -20.07 -5.54 0.11
N PHE A 182 -19.80 -6.22 1.22
CA PHE A 182 -18.84 -5.76 2.20
C PHE A 182 -17.47 -6.37 1.93
N TRP A 183 -16.46 -5.49 1.78
CA TRP A 183 -15.06 -5.88 1.57
C TRP A 183 -14.84 -6.73 0.31
N SER A 184 -15.66 -6.51 -0.69
CA SER A 184 -15.80 -7.37 -1.87
C SER A 184 -14.56 -7.38 -2.77
N GLY A 185 -13.87 -6.24 -2.93
CA GLY A 185 -12.62 -6.15 -3.68
C GLY A 185 -11.48 -6.91 -3.00
N HIS A 186 -11.31 -6.76 -1.68
CA HIS A 186 -10.34 -7.55 -0.91
C HIS A 186 -10.61 -9.06 -1.01
N LEU A 187 -11.87 -9.46 -0.87
CA LEU A 187 -12.26 -10.87 -0.87
C LEU A 187 -11.99 -11.59 -2.20
N VAL A 188 -11.81 -10.86 -3.30
CA VAL A 188 -11.29 -11.45 -4.56
C VAL A 188 -9.97 -12.16 -4.32
N GLY A 189 -9.09 -11.56 -3.49
CA GLY A 189 -7.77 -12.10 -3.18
C GLY A 189 -7.75 -13.45 -2.45
N ARG A 190 -8.90 -13.91 -1.92
CA ARG A 190 -9.03 -15.28 -1.40
C ARG A 190 -9.14 -16.33 -2.49
N ARG A 191 -9.66 -15.97 -3.66
CA ARG A 191 -9.78 -16.86 -4.82
C ARG A 191 -8.62 -16.70 -5.80
N LYS A 192 -8.19 -15.44 -6.00
CA LYS A 192 -7.11 -15.05 -6.91
C LYS A 192 -6.12 -14.17 -6.13
N PRO A 193 -5.15 -14.73 -5.40
CA PRO A 193 -4.23 -13.94 -4.58
C PRO A 193 -3.50 -12.86 -5.36
N TYR A 194 -3.49 -11.65 -4.80
CA TYR A 194 -2.83 -10.47 -5.31
C TYR A 194 -2.33 -9.61 -4.14
N TRP A 195 -1.52 -8.62 -4.42
CA TRP A 195 -0.95 -7.69 -3.45
C TRP A 195 -1.43 -6.30 -3.81
N HIS A 196 -1.90 -5.52 -2.83
CA HIS A 196 -2.26 -4.15 -3.13
C HIS A 196 -1.63 -3.13 -2.18
N ILE A 197 -1.33 -1.96 -2.75
CA ILE A 197 -0.71 -0.85 -2.07
C ILE A 197 -1.80 0.17 -1.79
N GLU A 198 -1.89 0.62 -0.55
CA GLU A 198 -2.82 1.68 -0.14
C GLU A 198 -2.06 2.94 0.26
N GLN A 199 -2.77 4.06 0.22
CA GLN A 199 -2.27 5.35 0.64
C GLN A 199 -1.03 5.83 -0.13
N LEU A 200 -0.98 5.54 -1.44
CA LEU A 200 0.00 6.13 -2.34
C LEU A 200 -0.12 7.65 -2.38
N ARG A 201 0.92 8.33 -2.83
CA ARG A 201 0.95 9.78 -3.03
C ARG A 201 1.70 10.14 -4.29
N GLY A 202 1.29 11.27 -4.88
CA GLY A 202 2.02 11.84 -6.01
C GLY A 202 1.78 11.13 -7.33
N LEU A 203 0.70 10.36 -7.48
CA LEU A 203 0.38 9.70 -8.75
C LEU A 203 0.06 10.70 -9.87
N GLU A 204 -0.32 11.93 -9.52
CA GLU A 204 -0.54 13.03 -10.47
C GLU A 204 0.75 13.51 -11.15
N LEU A 205 1.92 13.18 -10.60
CA LEU A 205 3.23 13.54 -11.15
C LEU A 205 3.72 12.53 -12.18
N LEU A 206 3.05 11.37 -12.30
CA LEU A 206 3.47 10.30 -13.19
C LEU A 206 2.77 10.39 -14.56
N PRO A 207 3.45 10.04 -15.65
CA PRO A 207 2.78 9.76 -16.90
C PRO A 207 1.92 8.50 -16.79
N ALA A 208 1.05 8.26 -17.75
CA ALA A 208 0.19 7.07 -17.75
C ALA A 208 0.98 5.75 -17.80
N HIS A 209 2.13 5.74 -18.47
CA HIS A 209 3.04 4.59 -18.62
C HIS A 209 4.44 5.08 -19.01
N GLY A 210 5.39 4.16 -19.26
CA GLY A 210 6.76 4.49 -19.68
C GLY A 210 7.73 4.66 -18.52
N PHE A 211 7.42 4.06 -17.38
CA PHE A 211 8.27 4.02 -16.18
C PHE A 211 8.13 2.66 -15.51
N ASP A 212 9.07 2.33 -14.64
CA ASP A 212 8.97 1.18 -13.77
C ASP A 212 8.60 1.59 -12.34
N VAL A 213 8.05 0.65 -11.60
CA VAL A 213 7.70 0.83 -10.18
C VAL A 213 8.42 -0.20 -9.34
N GLY A 214 9.08 0.26 -8.29
CA GLY A 214 9.61 -0.58 -7.23
C GLY A 214 8.76 -0.45 -5.97
N VAL A 215 8.41 -1.57 -5.35
CA VAL A 215 7.61 -1.64 -4.12
C VAL A 215 8.39 -2.43 -3.09
N PHE A 216 8.91 -1.76 -2.06
CA PHE A 216 9.83 -2.37 -1.08
C PHE A 216 9.22 -2.34 0.32
N PRO A 217 8.43 -3.36 0.70
CA PRO A 217 7.89 -3.47 2.05
C PRO A 217 8.95 -3.84 3.07
N LEU A 218 8.75 -3.42 4.33
CA LEU A 218 9.48 -4.00 5.44
C LEU A 218 9.19 -5.50 5.53
N ARG A 219 10.23 -6.31 5.70
CA ARG A 219 10.09 -7.77 5.83
C ARG A 219 9.69 -8.14 7.25
N LEU A 220 8.41 -7.94 7.58
CA LEU A 220 7.84 -8.23 8.90
C LEU A 220 7.29 -9.65 8.92
N GLN A 221 7.87 -10.51 9.76
CA GLN A 221 7.49 -11.91 9.85
C GLN A 221 6.03 -12.09 10.32
N ASN A 222 5.28 -12.94 9.63
CA ASN A 222 3.87 -13.27 9.88
C ASN A 222 2.92 -12.06 9.90
N ALA A 223 3.28 -10.96 9.22
CA ALA A 223 2.44 -9.78 9.18
C ALA A 223 1.49 -9.78 7.96
N SER A 224 0.31 -9.17 8.16
CA SER A 224 -0.73 -9.02 7.13
C SER A 224 -0.41 -7.94 6.09
N ALA A 225 0.51 -7.06 6.40
CA ALA A 225 0.94 -5.95 5.56
C ALA A 225 2.29 -5.42 6.06
N ALA A 226 2.90 -4.52 5.31
CA ALA A 226 4.01 -3.70 5.82
C ALA A 226 4.04 -2.32 5.18
N PRO A 227 4.47 -1.27 5.91
CA PRO A 227 4.87 -0.01 5.30
C PRO A 227 5.87 -0.26 4.19
N ALA A 228 5.67 0.44 3.08
CA ALA A 228 6.49 0.25 1.89
C ALA A 228 7.00 1.59 1.34
N ARG A 229 8.23 1.58 0.83
CA ARG A 229 8.71 2.62 -0.05
C ARG A 229 8.34 2.25 -1.48
N VAL A 230 7.50 3.07 -2.11
CA VAL A 230 7.08 2.89 -3.51
C VAL A 230 7.73 3.98 -4.32
N VAL A 231 8.44 3.60 -5.40
CA VAL A 231 9.28 4.51 -6.18
C VAL A 231 9.04 4.27 -7.66
N ALA A 232 8.84 5.35 -8.42
CA ALA A 232 8.85 5.29 -9.88
C ALA A 232 10.27 5.53 -10.42
N PHE A 233 10.67 4.76 -11.42
CA PHE A 233 11.98 4.84 -12.09
C PHE A 233 11.76 5.28 -13.53
N PHE A 234 12.48 6.32 -13.93
CA PHE A 234 12.54 6.80 -15.28
C PHE A 234 13.94 6.54 -15.83
N TYR A 235 14.01 6.15 -17.09
CA TYR A 235 15.26 5.88 -17.79
C TYR A 235 15.43 6.89 -18.92
N ASP A 236 16.63 7.42 -19.07
CA ASP A 236 17.02 8.33 -20.16
C ASP A 236 17.14 7.57 -21.49
#